data_aa8eacafe0f3705f463c8549c2bdeaa4
#
_entry.id   aa8eacafe0f3705f463c8549c2bdeaa4
#
_cell.length_a   1.000
_cell.length_b   1.000
_cell.length_c   1.000
_cell.angle_alpha   90.00
_cell.angle_beta   90.00
_cell.angle_gamma   90.00
#
_symmetry.space_group_name_H-M   'P 1'
#
loop_
_entity.id
_entity.type
_entity.pdbx_description
1 polymer ?
#
loop_
_entity_poly.entity_id
_entity_poly.type
_entity_poly.pdbx_seq_one_letter_code
_entity_poly.pdbx_strand_id
1 'polypeptide(L)'
;MDDLKLKELGGFTGTTAYHNVLGVNVTDGIAYIMRNGYSWVVTDAITVIIRKLKTHPFLSVKLKLNNGKADMIIENGNTHRLYKQHYSFTNAKRELLLFFTNNVLMLNNEY
;
A
#
# COMPACT_ATOMS: atom_id res chain seq x y z
N MET A 1 -5.77 -17.37 4.76
CA MET A 1 -5.03 -16.51 3.86
C MET A 1 -4.83 -15.09 4.40
N ASP A 2 -5.85 -14.44 4.88
CA ASP A 2 -5.75 -13.08 5.39
C ASP A 2 -5.67 -13.09 6.91
N ASP A 3 -4.46 -12.93 7.44
CA ASP A 3 -4.19 -12.98 8.87
C ASP A 3 -4.07 -11.58 9.48
N LEU A 4 -4.38 -10.55 8.71
CA LEU A 4 -4.33 -9.19 9.24
C LEU A 4 -5.44 -8.96 10.25
N LYS A 5 -5.09 -8.38 11.38
CA LYS A 5 -6.04 -8.00 12.42
C LYS A 5 -5.97 -6.50 12.62
N LEU A 6 -7.12 -5.87 12.79
CA LEU A 6 -7.20 -4.43 12.97
C LEU A 6 -6.35 -3.97 14.14
N LYS A 7 -6.39 -4.71 15.24
CA LYS A 7 -5.60 -4.43 16.44
C LYS A 7 -4.10 -4.39 16.13
N GLU A 8 -3.61 -5.34 15.33
CA GLU A 8 -2.18 -5.41 15.01
C GLU A 8 -1.77 -4.29 14.06
N LEU A 9 -2.60 -3.95 13.08
CA LEU A 9 -2.31 -2.83 12.19
C LEU A 9 -2.24 -1.52 12.95
N GLY A 10 -3.13 -1.32 13.94
CA GLY A 10 -3.12 -0.12 14.76
C GLY A 10 -1.88 0.03 15.63
N GLY A 11 -1.12 -1.05 15.83
CA GLY A 11 0.13 -1.00 16.57
C GLY A 11 1.30 -0.42 15.81
N PHE A 12 1.18 -0.24 14.49
CA PHE A 12 2.25 0.34 13.68
C PHE A 12 2.08 1.85 13.62
N THR A 13 2.70 2.56 14.56
CA THR A 13 2.58 4.02 14.67
C THR A 13 3.85 4.74 14.26
N GLY A 14 4.86 4.00 13.81
CA GLY A 14 6.14 4.50 13.33
C GLY A 14 7.00 3.32 13.00
N THR A 15 8.17 3.55 12.43
CA THR A 15 9.05 2.46 12.08
C THR A 15 10.42 2.67 12.71
N THR A 16 11.05 1.58 13.16
CA THR A 16 12.41 1.61 13.69
C THR A 16 13.44 1.25 12.62
N ALA A 17 13.01 0.63 11.54
CA ALA A 17 13.88 0.25 10.44
C ALA A 17 13.09 0.22 9.15
N TYR A 18 13.76 0.58 8.05
CA TYR A 18 13.16 0.48 6.73
C TYR A 18 13.65 -0.77 6.03
N HIS A 19 12.80 -1.33 5.18
CA HIS A 19 13.12 -2.48 4.36
C HIS A 19 13.07 -2.04 2.91
N ASN A 20 14.03 -2.46 2.10
CA ASN A 20 14.07 -2.05 0.70
C ASN A 20 13.29 -3.03 -0.18
N VAL A 21 12.37 -2.50 -0.98
CA VAL A 21 11.62 -3.27 -1.97
C VAL A 21 11.71 -2.53 -3.29
N LEU A 22 12.43 -3.08 -4.23
CA LEU A 22 12.58 -2.52 -5.59
C LEU A 22 13.07 -1.06 -5.58
N GLY A 23 13.89 -0.69 -4.61
CA GLY A 23 14.43 0.67 -4.52
C GLY A 23 13.58 1.64 -3.71
N VAL A 24 12.45 1.19 -3.19
CA VAL A 24 11.58 1.98 -2.31
C VAL A 24 11.76 1.47 -0.88
N ASN A 25 11.85 2.37 0.07
CA ASN A 25 11.88 2.00 1.48
C ASN A 25 10.45 1.73 1.95
N VAL A 26 10.25 0.62 2.63
CA VAL A 26 8.95 0.29 3.22
C VAL A 26 9.09 0.20 4.73
N THR A 27 8.04 0.58 5.44
CA THR A 27 8.02 0.59 6.89
C THR A 27 7.80 -0.81 7.45
N ASP A 28 7.94 -0.94 8.77
CA ASP A 28 7.62 -2.19 9.46
C ASP A 28 6.17 -2.62 9.21
N GLY A 29 5.24 -1.67 9.16
CA GLY A 29 3.84 -1.97 8.89
C GLY A 29 3.62 -2.53 7.50
N ILE A 30 4.30 -1.97 6.50
CA ILE A 30 4.21 -2.51 5.14
C ILE A 30 4.86 -3.89 5.07
N ALA A 31 6.02 -4.09 5.70
CA ALA A 31 6.64 -5.40 5.74
C ALA A 31 5.71 -6.43 6.39
N TYR A 32 4.97 -6.02 7.41
CA TYR A 32 4.01 -6.88 8.07
C TYR A 32 2.88 -7.32 7.12
N ILE A 33 2.26 -6.37 6.40
CA ILE A 33 1.17 -6.76 5.49
C ILE A 33 1.69 -7.60 4.32
N MET A 34 2.93 -7.38 3.89
CA MET A 34 3.52 -8.20 2.84
C MET A 34 3.66 -9.66 3.29
N ARG A 35 4.06 -9.88 4.54
CA ARG A 35 4.18 -11.24 5.08
C ARG A 35 2.83 -11.90 5.32
N ASN A 36 1.75 -11.13 5.34
CA ASN A 36 0.41 -11.62 5.68
C ASN A 36 -0.55 -11.59 4.49
N GLY A 37 -0.03 -11.76 3.29
CA GLY A 37 -0.86 -12.01 2.12
C GLY A 37 -1.09 -10.83 1.19
N TYR A 38 -0.45 -9.68 1.44
CA TYR A 38 -0.65 -8.47 0.65
C TYR A 38 0.58 -8.04 -0.13
N SER A 39 1.54 -8.95 -0.32
CA SER A 39 2.75 -8.63 -1.08
C SER A 39 2.43 -8.22 -2.51
N TRP A 40 1.41 -8.82 -3.11
CA TRP A 40 1.03 -8.57 -4.50
C TRP A 40 0.63 -7.11 -4.74
N VAL A 41 -0.19 -6.52 -3.86
CA VAL A 41 -0.63 -5.14 -4.06
C VAL A 41 0.51 -4.16 -3.77
N VAL A 42 1.34 -4.46 -2.78
CA VAL A 42 2.49 -3.62 -2.46
C VAL A 42 3.47 -3.60 -3.63
N THR A 43 3.79 -4.76 -4.19
CA THR A 43 4.71 -4.85 -5.33
C THR A 43 4.16 -4.14 -6.55
N ASP A 44 2.86 -4.31 -6.84
CA ASP A 44 2.23 -3.65 -7.97
C ASP A 44 2.23 -2.12 -7.79
N ALA A 45 1.90 -1.64 -6.59
CA ALA A 45 1.90 -0.21 -6.30
C ALA A 45 3.30 0.38 -6.48
N ILE A 46 4.31 -0.26 -5.93
CA ILE A 46 5.70 0.22 -6.04
C ILE A 46 6.13 0.27 -7.50
N THR A 47 5.78 -0.75 -8.29
CA THR A 47 6.14 -0.81 -9.70
C THR A 47 5.55 0.38 -10.47
N VAL A 48 4.28 0.69 -10.24
CA VAL A 48 3.63 1.82 -10.90
C VAL A 48 4.26 3.14 -10.46
N ILE A 49 4.50 3.30 -9.17
CA ILE A 49 5.09 4.53 -8.62
C ILE A 49 6.46 4.78 -9.24
N ILE A 50 7.32 3.76 -9.27
CA ILE A 50 8.66 3.90 -9.83
C ILE A 50 8.60 4.31 -11.30
N ARG A 51 7.70 3.70 -12.07
CA ARG A 51 7.64 3.91 -13.52
C ARG A 51 7.01 5.24 -13.92
N LYS A 52 6.00 5.69 -13.19
CA LYS A 52 5.14 6.78 -13.68
C LYS A 52 4.92 7.92 -12.70
N LEU A 53 5.04 7.68 -11.41
CA LEU A 53 4.51 8.61 -10.40
C LEU A 53 5.56 9.10 -9.41
N LYS A 54 6.82 8.78 -9.63
CA LYS A 54 7.88 9.05 -8.65
C LYS A 54 8.11 10.54 -8.39
N THR A 55 7.71 11.40 -9.31
CA THR A 55 7.89 12.85 -9.14
C THR A 55 6.83 13.50 -8.26
N HIS A 56 5.77 12.79 -7.93
CA HIS A 56 4.74 13.35 -7.05
C HIS A 56 5.25 13.37 -5.62
N PRO A 57 5.09 14.51 -4.91
CA PRO A 57 5.62 14.62 -3.54
C PRO A 57 4.85 13.77 -2.54
N PHE A 58 3.59 13.43 -2.83
CA PHE A 58 2.77 12.64 -1.95
C PHE A 58 1.76 11.82 -2.76
N LEU A 59 1.64 10.54 -2.44
CA LEU A 59 0.67 9.64 -3.07
C LEU A 59 -0.07 8.85 -2.01
N SER A 60 -1.34 8.56 -2.27
CA SER A 60 -2.08 7.57 -1.50
C SER A 60 -2.37 6.37 -2.38
N VAL A 61 -2.31 5.18 -1.80
CA VAL A 61 -2.63 3.92 -2.47
C VAL A 61 -3.78 3.29 -1.71
N LYS A 62 -4.90 3.11 -2.38
CA LYS A 62 -6.10 2.51 -1.79
C LYS A 62 -6.34 1.15 -2.41
N LEU A 63 -6.61 0.17 -1.58
CA LEU A 63 -7.11 -1.14 -2.03
C LEU A 63 -8.58 -1.21 -1.66
N LYS A 64 -9.45 -1.21 -2.65
CA LYS A 64 -10.89 -1.30 -2.48
C LYS A 64 -11.37 -2.68 -2.86
N LEU A 65 -12.25 -3.26 -2.06
CA LEU A 65 -12.75 -4.61 -2.28
C LEU A 65 -14.23 -4.57 -2.66
N ASN A 66 -14.62 -5.47 -3.56
CA ASN A 66 -16.02 -5.61 -3.97
C ASN A 66 -16.28 -7.02 -4.45
N ASN A 67 -16.94 -7.83 -3.62
CA ASN A 67 -17.41 -9.17 -3.99
C ASN A 67 -16.32 -10.05 -4.63
N GLY A 68 -15.18 -10.19 -3.96
CA GLY A 68 -14.09 -11.02 -4.44
C GLY A 68 -13.26 -10.39 -5.55
N LYS A 69 -13.50 -9.11 -5.83
CA LYS A 69 -12.71 -8.32 -6.78
C LYS A 69 -12.07 -7.17 -6.04
N ALA A 70 -11.05 -6.56 -6.62
CA ALA A 70 -10.36 -5.45 -5.99
C ALA A 70 -9.97 -4.39 -7.01
N ASP A 71 -9.85 -3.16 -6.54
CA ASP A 71 -9.25 -2.06 -7.30
C ASP A 71 -8.14 -1.44 -6.47
N MET A 72 -6.96 -1.28 -7.08
CA MET A 72 -5.89 -0.50 -6.50
C MET A 72 -5.93 0.88 -7.15
N ILE A 73 -6.11 1.91 -6.33
CA ILE A 73 -6.27 3.29 -6.81
C ILE A 73 -5.16 4.12 -6.21
N ILE A 74 -4.42 4.84 -7.06
CA ILE A 74 -3.36 5.75 -6.61
C ILE A 74 -3.81 7.17 -6.90
N GLU A 75 -3.77 8.01 -5.85
CA GLU A 75 -4.20 9.41 -5.92
C GLU A 75 -3.08 10.32 -5.41
N ASN A 76 -3.11 11.57 -5.86
CA ASN A 76 -2.20 12.58 -5.31
C ASN A 76 -2.78 13.14 -4.01
N GLY A 77 -2.05 14.09 -3.37
CA GLY A 77 -2.49 14.66 -2.10
C GLY A 77 -3.81 15.44 -2.17
N ASN A 78 -4.30 15.75 -3.37
CA ASN A 78 -5.56 16.47 -3.58
C ASN A 78 -6.68 15.53 -4.04
N THR A 79 -6.54 14.24 -3.77
CA THR A 79 -7.49 13.20 -4.12
C THR A 79 -7.76 13.05 -5.62
N HIS A 80 -6.83 13.56 -6.44
CA HIS A 80 -6.92 13.39 -7.90
C HIS A 80 -6.38 12.00 -8.26
N ARG A 81 -7.19 11.20 -8.94
CA ARG A 81 -6.80 9.84 -9.33
C ARG A 81 -5.78 9.87 -10.46
N LEU A 82 -4.65 9.21 -10.21
CA LEU A 82 -3.55 9.13 -11.16
C LEU A 82 -3.46 7.77 -11.83
N TYR A 83 -3.94 6.71 -11.16
CA TYR A 83 -3.82 5.35 -11.67
C TYR A 83 -4.86 4.45 -11.00
N LYS A 84 -5.38 3.49 -11.77
CA LYS A 84 -6.29 2.47 -11.24
C LYS A 84 -5.96 1.14 -11.88
N GLN A 85 -5.89 0.09 -11.09
CA GLN A 85 -5.70 -1.27 -11.55
C GLN A 85 -6.79 -2.16 -10.97
N HIS A 86 -7.46 -2.91 -11.83
CA HIS A 86 -8.52 -3.82 -11.44
C HIS A 86 -7.98 -5.23 -11.30
N TYR A 87 -8.42 -5.93 -10.26
CA TYR A 87 -8.14 -7.34 -10.06
C TYR A 87 -9.47 -8.08 -10.12
N SER A 88 -9.61 -8.97 -11.10
CA SER A 88 -10.88 -9.68 -11.31
C SER A 88 -11.12 -10.75 -10.25
N PHE A 89 -10.12 -11.09 -9.46
CA PHE A 89 -10.25 -12.03 -8.36
C PHE A 89 -9.28 -11.69 -7.25
N THR A 90 -9.77 -11.75 -6.01
CA THR A 90 -8.92 -11.66 -4.83
C THR A 90 -9.60 -12.37 -3.68
N ASN A 91 -8.80 -12.97 -2.80
CA ASN A 91 -9.29 -13.49 -1.52
C ASN A 91 -8.93 -12.58 -0.36
N ALA A 92 -8.45 -11.38 -0.64
CA ALA A 92 -8.20 -10.38 0.39
C ALA A 92 -9.50 -10.03 1.09
N LYS A 93 -9.42 -9.81 2.40
CA LYS A 93 -10.59 -9.54 3.23
C LYS A 93 -10.57 -8.16 3.86
N ARG A 94 -9.52 -7.36 3.58
CA ARG A 94 -9.34 -6.06 4.20
C ARG A 94 -8.95 -5.03 3.16
N GLU A 95 -9.65 -3.89 3.17
CA GLU A 95 -9.24 -2.73 2.40
C GLU A 95 -8.04 -2.07 3.06
N LEU A 96 -7.22 -1.42 2.27
CA LEU A 96 -5.98 -0.80 2.76
C LEU A 96 -5.91 0.64 2.30
N LEU A 97 -5.22 1.46 3.09
CA LEU A 97 -4.84 2.82 2.72
C LEU A 97 -3.36 3.00 3.08
N LEU A 98 -2.55 3.22 2.06
CA LEU A 98 -1.11 3.39 2.20
C LEU A 98 -0.74 4.79 1.73
N PHE A 99 0.34 5.35 2.29
CA PHE A 99 0.89 6.63 1.85
C PHE A 99 2.31 6.44 1.35
N PHE A 100 2.68 7.22 0.34
CA PHE A 100 4.02 7.22 -0.21
C PHE A 100 4.53 8.66 -0.28
N THR A 101 5.63 8.93 0.42
CA THR A 101 6.30 10.23 0.41
C THR A 101 7.77 10.05 0.80
N ASN A 102 8.64 10.87 0.27
CA ASN A 102 10.09 10.81 0.56
C ASN A 102 10.69 9.42 0.31
N ASN A 103 10.25 8.75 -0.74
CA ASN A 103 10.67 7.40 -1.11
C ASN A 103 10.35 6.34 -0.04
N VAL A 104 9.32 6.57 0.77
CA VAL A 104 8.88 5.65 1.81
C VAL A 104 7.42 5.30 1.62
N LEU A 105 7.11 4.01 1.53
CA LEU A 105 5.74 3.51 1.54
C LEU A 105 5.40 3.07 2.95
N MET A 106 4.25 3.52 3.46
CA MET A 106 3.86 3.30 4.84
C MET A 106 2.36 3.07 4.96
N LEU A 107 1.93 2.46 6.06
CA LEU A 107 0.51 2.41 6.40
C LEU A 107 0.04 3.83 6.74
N ASN A 108 -1.26 4.09 6.55
CA ASN A 108 -1.79 5.43 6.82
C ASN A 108 -1.59 5.87 8.27
N ASN A 109 -1.58 4.95 9.21
CA ASN A 109 -1.37 5.28 10.63
C ASN A 109 0.10 5.40 11.01
N GLU A 110 1.01 5.19 10.07
CA GLU A 110 2.44 5.44 10.29
C GLU A 110 2.88 6.82 9.77
N TYR A 111 1.95 7.53 9.17
CA TYR A 111 2.25 8.85 8.61
C TYR A 111 2.34 9.91 9.76
#